data_fa3a1ac50cf153fa644f2259980b717b
#
_entry.id   fa3a1ac50cf153fa644f2259980b717b
#
_cell.length_a   1.000
_cell.length_b   1.000
_cell.length_c   1.000
_cell.angle_alpha   90.00
_cell.angle_beta   90.00
_cell.angle_gamma   90.00
#
_symmetry.space_group_name_H-M   'P 1'
#
loop_
_entity.id
_entity.type
_entity.pdbx_description
1 polymer ?
#
loop_
_entity_poly.entity_id
_entity_poly.type
_entity_poly.pdbx_seq_one_letter_code
_entity_poly.pdbx_strand_id
1 'polypeptide(L)'
;MKTGIIAEQILEGETGTIHYSYYLPEDYDTQKKYPLMMVMPGYDMMWFGGESSGSNLDWDGLLCWTQLQEDMIVVPAQLTDWHDTSARQAIELTEYFLANFSVDVSRVYAAGYSAGGETMSQAVPMRPDLYAAYLHGASQWDGDYAPIAENGTAVYIFMAEHDEYYGSQRAWSAYNSLHDAYEEAGWSEEQISNVLQIQTPNDEWFAQRGVTSNYHGGGNVVFGEYDVLNWVLSHTKEENES
;
A
#
# COMPACT_ATOMS: atom_id res chain seq x y z
N MET A 1 21.93 11.42 10.36
CA MET A 1 20.50 11.15 10.62
C MET A 1 20.44 9.77 11.27
N LYS A 2 19.46 9.47 12.10
CA LYS A 2 19.28 8.12 12.69
C LYS A 2 18.72 7.21 11.60
N THR A 3 19.23 5.99 11.46
CA THR A 3 18.87 4.97 10.45
C THR A 3 18.27 3.73 11.10
N GLY A 4 17.80 2.78 10.31
CA GLY A 4 17.01 1.65 10.77
C GLY A 4 15.57 2.05 11.07
N ILE A 5 14.90 1.33 11.97
CA ILE A 5 13.54 1.65 12.40
C ILE A 5 13.55 2.83 13.38
N ILE A 6 12.79 3.86 13.03
CA ILE A 6 12.53 5.04 13.85
C ILE A 6 11.06 4.98 14.25
N ALA A 7 10.80 4.59 15.49
CA ALA A 7 9.46 4.35 16.00
C ALA A 7 8.83 5.60 16.64
N GLU A 8 7.50 5.54 16.84
CA GLU A 8 6.72 6.47 17.65
C GLU A 8 6.89 7.93 17.25
N GLN A 9 6.74 8.20 15.94
CA GLN A 9 6.75 9.55 15.43
C GLN A 9 5.35 10.12 15.36
N ILE A 10 5.26 11.43 15.42
CA ILE A 10 4.01 12.20 15.34
C ILE A 10 4.19 13.29 14.30
N LEU A 11 3.22 13.40 13.39
CA LEU A 11 3.05 14.52 12.50
C LEU A 11 1.74 15.23 12.86
N GLU A 12 1.82 16.52 13.18
CA GLU A 12 0.64 17.38 13.34
C GLU A 12 0.27 17.91 11.95
N GLY A 13 -0.73 17.29 11.36
CA GLY A 13 -1.21 17.60 10.01
C GLY A 13 -2.50 18.45 10.04
N GLU A 14 -2.99 18.80 8.87
CA GLU A 14 -4.28 19.51 8.71
C GLU A 14 -5.47 18.67 9.14
N THR A 15 -5.36 17.34 8.99
CA THR A 15 -6.38 16.35 9.36
C THR A 15 -6.23 15.83 10.79
N GLY A 16 -5.35 16.44 11.59
CA GLY A 16 -5.08 16.07 12.97
C GLY A 16 -3.74 15.38 13.17
N THR A 17 -3.59 14.76 14.33
CA THR A 17 -2.35 14.09 14.73
C THR A 17 -2.22 12.74 14.01
N ILE A 18 -1.10 12.54 13.32
CA ILE A 18 -0.79 11.31 12.59
C ILE A 18 0.33 10.59 13.33
N HIS A 19 0.06 9.36 13.79
CA HIS A 19 1.06 8.48 14.40
C HIS A 19 1.68 7.60 13.32
N TYR A 20 3.01 7.47 13.33
CA TYR A 20 3.72 6.66 12.36
C TYR A 20 5.07 6.20 12.90
N SER A 21 5.63 5.22 12.24
CA SER A 21 7.05 4.88 12.33
C SER A 21 7.63 4.92 10.92
N TYR A 22 8.94 4.83 10.78
CA TYR A 22 9.54 4.69 9.46
C TYR A 22 10.87 3.95 9.54
N TYR A 23 11.24 3.35 8.43
CA TYR A 23 12.53 2.73 8.22
C TYR A 23 13.34 3.58 7.24
N LEU A 24 14.60 3.84 7.58
CA LEU A 24 15.62 4.36 6.67
C LEU A 24 16.71 3.30 6.50
N PRO A 25 17.22 3.08 5.28
CA PRO A 25 18.38 2.23 5.04
C PRO A 25 19.55 2.57 5.96
N GLU A 26 20.34 1.58 6.35
CA GLU A 26 21.47 1.82 7.27
C GLU A 26 22.48 2.81 6.68
N ASP A 27 22.71 2.74 5.36
CA ASP A 27 23.59 3.62 4.60
C ASP A 27 22.85 4.79 3.93
N TYR A 28 21.76 5.27 4.55
CA TYR A 28 20.97 6.38 3.99
C TYR A 28 21.84 7.62 3.75
N ASP A 29 21.85 8.07 2.49
CA ASP A 29 22.60 9.21 2.01
C ASP A 29 21.68 10.24 1.35
N THR A 30 21.68 11.47 1.84
CA THR A 30 20.86 12.57 1.30
C THR A 30 21.21 12.97 -0.13
N GLN A 31 22.32 12.48 -0.67
CA GLN A 31 22.71 12.70 -2.08
C GLN A 31 22.16 11.63 -3.04
N LYS A 32 21.61 10.54 -2.50
CA LYS A 32 20.94 9.50 -3.26
C LYS A 32 19.42 9.69 -3.21
N LYS A 33 18.71 9.07 -4.14
CA LYS A 33 17.24 9.01 -4.14
C LYS A 33 16.79 7.58 -3.87
N TYR A 34 15.77 7.44 -3.04
CA TYR A 34 15.26 6.15 -2.58
C TYR A 34 13.78 5.99 -2.93
N PRO A 35 13.35 4.80 -3.33
CA PRO A 35 11.93 4.49 -3.37
C PRO A 35 11.27 4.74 -2.01
N LEU A 36 9.99 5.12 -2.02
CA LEU A 36 9.17 5.29 -0.83
C LEU A 36 8.01 4.29 -0.86
N MET A 37 7.84 3.50 0.18
CA MET A 37 6.70 2.62 0.39
C MET A 37 5.87 3.09 1.58
N MET A 38 4.64 3.50 1.31
CA MET A 38 3.63 3.83 2.31
C MET A 38 2.81 2.58 2.62
N VAL A 39 2.87 2.07 3.86
CA VAL A 39 2.22 0.80 4.24
C VAL A 39 1.17 1.05 5.30
N MET A 40 -0.10 0.74 4.99
CA MET A 40 -1.23 0.91 5.90
C MET A 40 -1.68 -0.44 6.43
N PRO A 41 -1.57 -0.67 7.76
CA PRO A 41 -1.90 -1.95 8.39
C PRO A 41 -3.39 -2.17 8.54
N GLY A 42 -3.76 -3.39 8.96
CA GLY A 42 -5.11 -3.72 9.36
C GLY A 42 -5.54 -3.05 10.67
N TYR A 43 -6.82 -3.22 11.00
CA TYR A 43 -7.50 -2.59 12.13
C TYR A 43 -6.73 -2.69 13.46
N ASP A 44 -6.21 -3.87 13.80
CA ASP A 44 -5.56 -4.11 15.09
C ASP A 44 -4.26 -3.32 15.31
N MET A 45 -3.70 -2.74 14.24
CA MET A 45 -2.46 -1.97 14.26
C MET A 45 -2.66 -0.47 14.00
N MET A 46 -3.92 -0.02 13.92
CA MET A 46 -4.26 1.41 13.77
C MET A 46 -4.20 2.13 15.12
N TRP A 47 -4.27 3.47 15.10
CA TRP A 47 -4.24 4.28 16.31
C TRP A 47 -5.64 4.68 16.75
N PHE A 48 -6.11 4.10 17.85
CA PHE A 48 -7.40 4.43 18.48
C PHE A 48 -7.26 5.25 19.77
N GLY A 49 -6.08 5.79 20.02
CA GLY A 49 -5.75 6.56 21.21
C GLY A 49 -5.12 5.73 22.33
N GLY A 50 -4.08 6.28 22.93
CA GLY A 50 -3.40 5.70 24.10
C GLY A 50 -2.71 4.36 23.85
N GLU A 51 -2.61 3.57 24.91
CA GLU A 51 -1.91 2.28 24.92
C GLU A 51 -2.64 1.14 24.19
N SER A 52 -3.80 1.41 23.61
CA SER A 52 -4.61 0.40 22.95
C SER A 52 -4.21 0.06 21.53
N SER A 53 -3.32 0.86 20.95
CA SER A 53 -2.84 0.64 19.59
C SER A 53 -1.80 -0.48 19.57
N GLY A 54 -2.00 -1.46 18.71
CA GLY A 54 -1.01 -2.49 18.47
C GLY A 54 0.26 -1.91 17.82
N SER A 55 1.40 -2.54 18.07
CA SER A 55 2.62 -2.22 17.33
C SER A 55 2.55 -2.79 15.92
N ASN A 56 2.99 -2.02 14.92
CA ASN A 56 3.16 -2.49 13.54
C ASN A 56 4.63 -2.73 13.18
N LEU A 57 5.54 -2.70 14.16
CA LEU A 57 6.99 -2.78 13.91
C LEU A 57 7.46 -4.20 13.58
N ASP A 58 6.75 -5.22 14.06
CA ASP A 58 7.04 -6.63 13.79
C ASP A 58 6.12 -7.20 12.68
N TRP A 59 5.40 -6.33 11.98
CA TRP A 59 4.47 -6.74 10.95
C TRP A 59 5.19 -7.04 9.61
N ASP A 60 4.88 -8.18 9.02
CA ASP A 60 5.47 -8.59 7.73
C ASP A 60 5.25 -7.56 6.62
N GLY A 61 4.13 -6.82 6.65
CA GLY A 61 3.84 -5.74 5.71
C GLY A 61 4.80 -4.54 5.80
N LEU A 62 5.49 -4.36 6.94
CA LEU A 62 6.64 -3.45 7.04
C LEU A 62 7.93 -4.19 6.65
N LEU A 63 8.19 -5.33 7.29
CA LEU A 63 9.50 -5.98 7.27
C LEU A 63 9.89 -6.48 5.87
N CYS A 64 8.93 -6.96 5.08
CA CYS A 64 9.21 -7.47 3.75
C CYS A 64 9.93 -6.45 2.86
N TRP A 65 9.53 -5.19 2.90
CA TRP A 65 10.12 -4.12 2.10
C TRP A 65 11.53 -3.76 2.55
N THR A 66 11.82 -3.89 3.85
CA THR A 66 13.15 -3.59 4.41
C THR A 66 14.18 -4.69 4.13
N GLN A 67 13.74 -5.86 3.66
CA GLN A 67 14.58 -7.04 3.40
C GLN A 67 14.85 -7.28 1.91
N LEU A 68 14.32 -6.44 1.04
CA LEU A 68 14.58 -6.52 -0.40
C LEU A 68 16.03 -6.11 -0.72
N GLN A 69 16.48 -6.44 -1.93
CA GLN A 69 17.84 -6.11 -2.36
C GLN A 69 18.05 -4.61 -2.60
N GLU A 70 16.97 -3.89 -2.87
CA GLU A 70 17.02 -2.45 -3.08
C GLU A 70 16.67 -1.71 -1.78
N ASP A 71 17.53 -0.78 -1.41
CA ASP A 71 17.31 0.11 -0.28
C ASP A 71 16.12 1.04 -0.55
N MET A 72 15.17 1.13 0.39
CA MET A 72 14.01 2.01 0.29
C MET A 72 13.63 2.61 1.64
N ILE A 73 12.87 3.69 1.60
CA ILE A 73 12.20 4.26 2.77
C ILE A 73 10.85 3.56 2.92
N VAL A 74 10.54 3.06 4.11
CA VAL A 74 9.25 2.39 4.39
C VAL A 74 8.55 3.08 5.54
N VAL A 75 7.26 3.39 5.37
CA VAL A 75 6.49 4.16 6.36
C VAL A 75 5.21 3.39 6.72
N PRO A 76 5.24 2.61 7.81
CA PRO A 76 4.02 2.05 8.39
C PRO A 76 3.33 3.11 9.25
N ALA A 77 2.20 3.62 8.79
CA ALA A 77 1.41 4.56 9.57
C ALA A 77 0.44 3.85 10.52
N GLN A 78 0.06 4.54 11.60
CA GLN A 78 -1.01 4.14 12.49
C GLN A 78 -2.09 5.23 12.44
N LEU A 79 -3.00 5.11 11.50
CA LEU A 79 -4.04 6.09 11.24
C LEU A 79 -5.21 5.95 12.22
N THR A 80 -6.09 6.96 12.28
CA THR A 80 -7.13 7.07 13.31
C THR A 80 -8.44 6.37 12.97
N ASP A 81 -8.66 6.09 11.69
CA ASP A 81 -9.77 5.32 11.14
C ASP A 81 -9.35 4.70 9.81
N TRP A 82 -10.29 4.28 8.97
CA TRP A 82 -10.04 3.70 7.65
C TRP A 82 -10.90 4.34 6.55
N HIS A 83 -11.33 5.59 6.77
CA HIS A 83 -12.20 6.37 5.90
C HIS A 83 -11.49 7.61 5.35
N ASP A 84 -12.26 8.61 4.90
CA ASP A 84 -11.78 9.84 4.27
C ASP A 84 -10.71 10.58 5.10
N THR A 85 -10.89 10.65 6.43
CA THR A 85 -9.90 11.32 7.30
C THR A 85 -8.54 10.63 7.21
N SER A 86 -8.51 9.30 7.35
CA SER A 86 -7.25 8.54 7.27
C SER A 86 -6.68 8.49 5.86
N ALA A 87 -7.52 8.50 4.83
CA ALA A 87 -7.04 8.65 3.46
C ALA A 87 -6.27 9.97 3.27
N ARG A 88 -6.79 11.08 3.82
CA ARG A 88 -6.09 12.38 3.81
C ARG A 88 -4.84 12.37 4.66
N GLN A 89 -4.85 11.71 5.83
CA GLN A 89 -3.67 11.52 6.67
C GLN A 89 -2.56 10.75 5.92
N ALA A 90 -2.92 9.70 5.18
CA ALA A 90 -1.97 8.96 4.35
C ALA A 90 -1.33 9.85 3.27
N ILE A 91 -2.13 10.70 2.63
CA ILE A 91 -1.65 11.69 1.65
C ILE A 91 -0.71 12.70 2.30
N GLU A 92 -1.12 13.33 3.41
CA GLU A 92 -0.29 14.30 4.15
C GLU A 92 1.05 13.70 4.57
N LEU A 93 1.03 12.46 5.07
CA LEU A 93 2.24 11.76 5.47
C LEU A 93 3.14 11.45 4.27
N THR A 94 2.57 11.06 3.14
CA THR A 94 3.31 10.86 1.89
C THR A 94 4.00 12.17 1.45
N GLU A 95 3.26 13.26 1.40
CA GLU A 95 3.79 14.59 1.05
C GLU A 95 4.88 15.07 2.02
N TYR A 96 4.72 14.78 3.31
CA TYR A 96 5.73 15.06 4.33
C TYR A 96 7.06 14.34 4.01
N PHE A 97 7.00 13.05 3.63
CA PHE A 97 8.21 12.31 3.26
C PHE A 97 8.83 12.82 1.97
N LEU A 98 8.03 13.15 0.96
CA LEU A 98 8.51 13.78 -0.27
C LEU A 98 9.24 15.11 -0.03
N ALA A 99 8.77 15.91 0.91
CA ALA A 99 9.33 17.21 1.22
C ALA A 99 10.59 17.15 2.11
N ASN A 100 10.73 16.12 2.96
CA ASN A 100 11.74 16.12 4.03
C ASN A 100 12.81 15.02 3.88
N PHE A 101 12.62 14.06 2.96
CA PHE A 101 13.55 12.96 2.73
C PHE A 101 13.99 12.89 1.27
N SER A 102 15.07 12.15 1.00
CA SER A 102 15.61 11.99 -0.36
C SER A 102 14.84 10.92 -1.12
N VAL A 103 13.57 11.18 -1.42
CA VAL A 103 12.69 10.26 -2.14
C VAL A 103 12.88 10.41 -3.66
N ASP A 104 12.86 9.28 -4.36
CA ASP A 104 12.66 9.20 -5.80
C ASP A 104 11.17 9.36 -6.11
N VAL A 105 10.79 10.53 -6.58
CA VAL A 105 9.38 10.90 -6.81
C VAL A 105 8.71 10.06 -7.89
N SER A 106 9.48 9.39 -8.75
CA SER A 106 8.94 8.46 -9.74
C SER A 106 8.65 7.07 -9.15
N ARG A 107 9.16 6.77 -7.96
CA ARG A 107 9.05 5.47 -7.30
C ARG A 107 8.46 5.59 -5.89
N VAL A 108 7.25 6.12 -5.83
CA VAL A 108 6.44 6.17 -4.60
C VAL A 108 5.34 5.12 -4.71
N TYR A 109 5.25 4.26 -3.72
CA TYR A 109 4.37 3.10 -3.71
C TYR A 109 3.46 3.12 -2.50
N ALA A 110 2.33 2.44 -2.62
CA ALA A 110 1.39 2.21 -1.54
C ALA A 110 1.12 0.73 -1.36
N ALA A 111 0.95 0.30 -0.11
CA ALA A 111 0.39 -1.00 0.22
C ALA A 111 -0.63 -0.82 1.34
N GLY A 112 -1.78 -1.45 1.23
CA GLY A 112 -2.82 -1.42 2.25
C GLY A 112 -3.39 -2.80 2.49
N TYR A 113 -3.57 -3.15 3.77
CA TYR A 113 -4.10 -4.45 4.16
C TYR A 113 -5.34 -4.29 5.03
N SER A 114 -6.44 -4.98 4.70
CA SER A 114 -7.70 -4.91 5.45
C SER A 114 -8.17 -3.45 5.61
N ALA A 115 -8.36 -2.93 6.81
CA ALA A 115 -8.71 -1.53 7.05
C ALA A 115 -7.75 -0.54 6.37
N GLY A 116 -6.44 -0.85 6.35
CA GLY A 116 -5.45 -0.06 5.59
C GLY A 116 -5.66 -0.12 4.08
N GLY A 117 -6.22 -1.20 3.56
CA GLY A 117 -6.64 -1.31 2.17
C GLY A 117 -7.84 -0.43 1.85
N GLU A 118 -8.83 -0.34 2.74
CA GLU A 118 -9.95 0.62 2.61
C GLU A 118 -9.42 2.05 2.58
N THR A 119 -8.50 2.40 3.48
CA THR A 119 -7.83 3.72 3.51
C THR A 119 -7.13 4.03 2.20
N MET A 120 -6.26 3.14 1.74
CA MET A 120 -5.45 3.41 0.55
C MET A 120 -6.24 3.36 -0.75
N SER A 121 -7.33 2.57 -0.81
CA SER A 121 -8.25 2.59 -1.95
C SER A 121 -8.97 3.94 -2.12
N GLN A 122 -9.03 4.76 -1.07
CA GLN A 122 -9.53 6.13 -1.12
C GLN A 122 -8.39 7.13 -1.37
N ALA A 123 -7.24 6.97 -0.68
CA ALA A 123 -6.12 7.89 -0.77
C ALA A 123 -5.48 7.94 -2.17
N VAL A 124 -5.28 6.77 -2.78
CA VAL A 124 -4.62 6.68 -4.10
C VAL A 124 -5.43 7.39 -5.18
N PRO A 125 -6.75 7.21 -5.35
CA PRO A 125 -7.51 7.98 -6.34
C PRO A 125 -7.69 9.46 -6.00
N MET A 126 -7.58 9.86 -4.73
CA MET A 126 -7.57 11.29 -4.36
C MET A 126 -6.31 12.01 -4.85
N ARG A 127 -5.17 11.31 -4.87
CA ARG A 127 -3.87 11.83 -5.32
C ARG A 127 -3.10 10.78 -6.12
N PRO A 128 -3.65 10.39 -7.29
CA PRO A 128 -3.03 9.35 -8.13
C PRO A 128 -1.65 9.79 -8.65
N ASP A 129 -1.43 11.08 -8.72
CA ASP A 129 -0.14 11.68 -9.08
C ASP A 129 1.00 11.33 -8.10
N LEU A 130 0.71 10.90 -6.88
CA LEU A 130 1.72 10.53 -5.90
C LEU A 130 2.27 9.11 -6.12
N TYR A 131 1.46 8.16 -6.53
CA TYR A 131 1.79 6.74 -6.45
C TYR A 131 2.01 6.09 -7.82
N ALA A 132 3.13 5.37 -7.98
CA ALA A 132 3.43 4.57 -9.18
C ALA A 132 2.65 3.25 -9.19
N ALA A 133 2.55 2.60 -8.02
CA ALA A 133 1.79 1.36 -7.88
C ALA A 133 1.17 1.23 -6.48
N TYR A 134 0.11 0.41 -6.41
CA TYR A 134 -0.61 0.11 -5.19
C TYR A 134 -0.89 -1.39 -5.04
N LEU A 135 -0.46 -1.97 -3.90
CA LEU A 135 -0.83 -3.32 -3.46
C LEU A 135 -2.07 -3.24 -2.56
N HIS A 136 -3.20 -3.71 -3.06
CA HIS A 136 -4.48 -3.79 -2.36
C HIS A 136 -4.69 -5.19 -1.80
N GLY A 137 -4.46 -5.36 -0.50
CA GLY A 137 -4.44 -6.66 0.17
C GLY A 137 -5.64 -6.90 1.07
N ALA A 138 -6.36 -8.01 0.88
CA ALA A 138 -7.43 -8.53 1.73
C ALA A 138 -8.44 -7.46 2.17
N SER A 139 -8.93 -6.63 1.24
CA SER A 139 -9.75 -5.46 1.55
C SER A 139 -10.86 -5.23 0.51
N GLN A 140 -11.83 -4.42 0.85
CA GLN A 140 -12.76 -3.84 -0.10
C GLN A 140 -12.20 -2.53 -0.67
N TRP A 141 -12.68 -2.15 -1.85
CA TRP A 141 -12.34 -0.89 -2.49
C TRP A 141 -13.43 0.15 -2.22
N ASP A 142 -13.06 1.31 -1.66
CA ASP A 142 -14.00 2.34 -1.23
C ASP A 142 -13.85 3.67 -2.01
N GLY A 143 -12.84 3.80 -2.86
CA GLY A 143 -12.58 5.01 -3.64
C GLY A 143 -13.05 4.95 -5.09
N ASP A 144 -12.76 6.02 -5.83
CA ASP A 144 -13.05 6.13 -7.25
C ASP A 144 -12.06 5.30 -8.09
N TYR A 145 -12.47 4.85 -9.26
CA TYR A 145 -11.63 4.07 -10.18
C TYR A 145 -11.02 4.92 -11.31
N ALA A 146 -11.79 5.88 -11.83
CA ALA A 146 -11.38 6.69 -12.98
C ALA A 146 -10.04 7.42 -12.77
N PRO A 147 -9.77 8.08 -11.62
CA PRO A 147 -8.49 8.76 -11.44
C PRO A 147 -7.27 7.82 -11.48
N ILE A 148 -7.45 6.56 -11.06
CA ILE A 148 -6.40 5.53 -11.13
C ILE A 148 -6.03 5.27 -12.59
N ALA A 149 -7.04 5.03 -13.42
CA ALA A 149 -6.86 4.72 -14.84
C ALA A 149 -6.34 5.91 -15.66
N GLU A 150 -6.88 7.11 -15.39
CA GLU A 150 -6.45 8.35 -16.06
C GLU A 150 -4.98 8.68 -15.78
N ASN A 151 -4.50 8.34 -14.57
CA ASN A 151 -3.09 8.57 -14.20
C ASN A 151 -2.18 7.38 -14.52
N GLY A 152 -2.74 6.21 -14.83
CA GLY A 152 -1.97 5.00 -15.12
C GLY A 152 -1.31 4.38 -13.89
N THR A 153 -1.85 4.59 -12.68
CA THR A 153 -1.33 3.99 -11.46
C THR A 153 -1.53 2.48 -11.48
N ALA A 154 -0.46 1.70 -11.34
CA ALA A 154 -0.56 0.25 -11.37
C ALA A 154 -1.20 -0.29 -10.07
N VAL A 155 -2.05 -1.31 -10.19
CA VAL A 155 -2.76 -1.90 -9.05
C VAL A 155 -2.63 -3.42 -9.05
N TYR A 156 -2.17 -3.97 -7.93
CA TYR A 156 -2.19 -5.39 -7.65
C TYR A 156 -3.22 -5.68 -6.55
N ILE A 157 -4.22 -6.49 -6.85
CA ILE A 157 -5.25 -6.90 -5.89
C ILE A 157 -4.95 -8.32 -5.42
N PHE A 158 -4.89 -8.50 -4.10
CA PHE A 158 -4.70 -9.80 -3.47
C PHE A 158 -5.79 -10.07 -2.43
N MET A 159 -6.48 -11.19 -2.54
CA MET A 159 -7.48 -11.61 -1.55
C MET A 159 -7.65 -13.13 -1.59
N ALA A 160 -7.75 -13.78 -0.43
CA ALA A 160 -8.06 -15.21 -0.39
C ALA A 160 -9.40 -15.51 -1.05
N GLU A 161 -9.51 -16.64 -1.78
CA GLU A 161 -10.78 -17.08 -2.38
C GLU A 161 -11.90 -17.17 -1.33
N HIS A 162 -11.55 -17.67 -0.15
CA HIS A 162 -12.47 -17.83 0.99
C HIS A 162 -12.17 -16.86 2.14
N ASP A 163 -11.80 -15.61 1.83
CA ASP A 163 -11.71 -14.55 2.83
C ASP A 163 -13.04 -14.43 3.59
N GLU A 164 -13.02 -14.65 4.91
CA GLU A 164 -14.23 -14.74 5.73
C GLU A 164 -14.85 -13.37 6.03
N TYR A 165 -14.07 -12.30 5.85
CA TYR A 165 -14.50 -10.95 6.20
C TYR A 165 -15.09 -10.20 5.00
N TYR A 166 -14.34 -10.08 3.91
CA TYR A 166 -14.78 -9.35 2.72
C TYR A 166 -15.33 -10.25 1.62
N GLY A 167 -14.71 -11.43 1.44
CA GLY A 167 -15.00 -12.35 0.35
C GLY A 167 -14.37 -11.93 -0.99
N SER A 168 -13.84 -12.89 -1.74
CA SER A 168 -13.12 -12.65 -2.99
C SER A 168 -13.94 -11.95 -4.08
N GLN A 169 -15.26 -11.98 -4.00
CA GLN A 169 -16.12 -11.28 -4.96
C GLN A 169 -15.92 -9.76 -4.94
N ARG A 170 -15.57 -9.18 -3.77
CA ARG A 170 -15.25 -7.75 -3.67
C ARG A 170 -13.97 -7.41 -4.41
N ALA A 171 -12.96 -8.28 -4.32
CA ALA A 171 -11.72 -8.14 -5.08
C ALA A 171 -11.98 -8.19 -6.60
N TRP A 172 -12.78 -9.15 -7.06
CA TRP A 172 -13.18 -9.24 -8.46
C TRP A 172 -14.02 -8.06 -8.93
N SER A 173 -14.91 -7.53 -8.08
CA SER A 173 -15.67 -6.32 -8.41
C SER A 173 -14.75 -5.12 -8.58
N ALA A 174 -13.78 -4.93 -7.69
CA ALA A 174 -12.80 -3.85 -7.81
C ALA A 174 -11.92 -4.02 -9.06
N TYR A 175 -11.44 -5.24 -9.33
CA TYR A 175 -10.67 -5.54 -10.54
C TYR A 175 -11.44 -5.19 -11.81
N ASN A 176 -12.70 -5.66 -11.93
CA ASN A 176 -13.51 -5.39 -13.10
C ASN A 176 -13.79 -3.88 -13.27
N SER A 177 -14.10 -3.18 -12.18
CA SER A 177 -14.32 -1.72 -12.25
C SER A 177 -13.06 -0.94 -12.62
N LEU A 178 -11.89 -1.35 -12.15
CA LEU A 178 -10.61 -0.77 -12.58
C LEU A 178 -10.36 -1.08 -14.07
N HIS A 179 -10.57 -2.32 -14.49
CA HIS A 179 -10.42 -2.73 -15.89
C HIS A 179 -11.30 -1.88 -16.81
N ASP A 180 -12.60 -1.75 -16.48
CA ASP A 180 -13.54 -0.91 -17.25
C ASP A 180 -13.06 0.55 -17.28
N ALA A 181 -12.55 1.08 -16.15
CA ALA A 181 -12.03 2.45 -16.08
C ALA A 181 -10.79 2.64 -16.97
N TYR A 182 -9.88 1.67 -17.03
CA TYR A 182 -8.72 1.72 -17.94
C TYR A 182 -9.17 1.65 -19.42
N GLU A 183 -10.16 0.79 -19.76
CA GLU A 183 -10.72 0.76 -21.11
C GLU A 183 -11.35 2.11 -21.49
N GLU A 184 -12.13 2.71 -20.59
CA GLU A 184 -12.75 4.03 -20.77
C GLU A 184 -11.69 5.14 -20.92
N ALA A 185 -10.55 5.03 -20.25
CA ALA A 185 -9.40 5.92 -20.42
C ALA A 185 -8.60 5.66 -21.71
N GLY A 186 -9.00 4.65 -22.50
CA GLY A 186 -8.42 4.36 -23.80
C GLY A 186 -7.21 3.41 -23.81
N TRP A 187 -7.00 2.68 -22.72
CA TRP A 187 -5.93 1.69 -22.62
C TRP A 187 -6.30 0.41 -23.38
N SER A 188 -5.31 -0.19 -24.04
CA SER A 188 -5.49 -1.52 -24.65
C SER A 188 -5.40 -2.64 -23.61
N GLU A 189 -5.95 -3.80 -23.92
CA GLU A 189 -5.86 -5.00 -23.08
C GLU A 189 -4.41 -5.34 -22.69
N GLU A 190 -3.47 -5.19 -23.61
CA GLU A 190 -2.05 -5.42 -23.34
C GLU A 190 -1.50 -4.41 -22.32
N GLN A 191 -1.86 -3.14 -22.42
CA GLN A 191 -1.47 -2.12 -21.45
C GLN A 191 -2.12 -2.36 -20.09
N ILE A 192 -3.42 -2.69 -20.05
CA ILE A 192 -4.15 -3.00 -18.83
C ILE A 192 -3.51 -4.20 -18.12
N SER A 193 -3.21 -5.27 -18.84
CA SER A 193 -2.59 -6.46 -18.27
C SER A 193 -1.20 -6.22 -17.65
N ASN A 194 -0.54 -5.15 -18.04
CA ASN A 194 0.74 -4.76 -17.43
C ASN A 194 0.59 -3.99 -16.12
N VAL A 195 -0.52 -3.27 -15.93
CA VAL A 195 -0.73 -2.37 -14.78
C VAL A 195 -1.82 -2.82 -13.82
N LEU A 196 -2.61 -3.84 -14.17
CA LEU A 196 -3.69 -4.34 -13.33
C LEU A 196 -3.57 -5.85 -13.16
N GLN A 197 -3.40 -6.30 -11.92
CA GLN A 197 -3.31 -7.72 -11.57
C GLN A 197 -4.30 -8.06 -10.45
N ILE A 198 -4.77 -9.31 -10.45
CA ILE A 198 -5.53 -9.89 -9.36
C ILE A 198 -5.06 -11.29 -9.05
N GLN A 199 -4.95 -11.61 -7.77
CA GLN A 199 -4.70 -12.96 -7.29
C GLN A 199 -5.69 -13.31 -6.18
N THR A 200 -6.47 -14.37 -6.40
CA THR A 200 -7.41 -14.90 -5.40
C THR A 200 -7.09 -16.37 -5.11
N PRO A 201 -6.02 -16.64 -4.32
CA PRO A 201 -5.56 -17.99 -4.10
C PRO A 201 -6.58 -18.82 -3.31
N ASN A 202 -6.63 -20.13 -3.62
CA ASN A 202 -7.49 -21.08 -2.93
C ASN A 202 -6.86 -21.62 -1.62
N ASP A 203 -7.64 -22.42 -0.89
CA ASP A 203 -7.23 -22.98 0.41
C ASP A 203 -5.96 -23.85 0.30
N GLU A 204 -5.74 -24.55 -0.80
CA GLU A 204 -4.53 -25.38 -1.00
C GLU A 204 -3.27 -24.51 -1.09
N TRP A 205 -3.35 -23.38 -1.79
CA TRP A 205 -2.26 -22.42 -1.87
C TRP A 205 -1.90 -21.85 -0.48
N PHE A 206 -2.92 -21.52 0.31
CA PHE A 206 -2.74 -21.05 1.70
C PHE A 206 -2.17 -22.14 2.61
N ALA A 207 -2.66 -23.38 2.49
CA ALA A 207 -2.17 -24.50 3.28
C ALA A 207 -0.67 -24.77 3.06
N GLN A 208 -0.16 -24.61 1.83
CA GLN A 208 1.27 -24.69 1.52
C GLN A 208 2.11 -23.62 2.23
N ARG A 209 1.50 -22.55 2.70
CA ARG A 209 2.10 -21.43 3.46
C ARG A 209 1.76 -21.48 4.96
N GLY A 210 1.21 -22.61 5.41
CA GLY A 210 0.89 -22.84 6.83
C GLY A 210 -0.44 -22.21 7.29
N VAL A 211 -1.24 -21.65 6.38
CA VAL A 211 -2.56 -21.08 6.68
C VAL A 211 -3.65 -22.08 6.32
N THR A 212 -4.40 -22.56 7.31
CA THR A 212 -5.47 -23.55 7.12
C THR A 212 -6.84 -23.07 7.62
N SER A 213 -6.91 -21.86 8.13
CA SER A 213 -8.12 -21.18 8.61
C SER A 213 -7.82 -19.69 8.80
N ASN A 214 -8.85 -18.88 8.99
CA ASN A 214 -8.71 -17.43 9.10
C ASN A 214 -7.96 -16.86 7.90
N TYR A 215 -8.50 -17.08 6.71
CA TYR A 215 -7.87 -16.67 5.46
C TYR A 215 -7.78 -15.15 5.33
N HIS A 216 -8.67 -14.41 5.99
CA HIS A 216 -8.55 -12.96 6.09
C HIS A 216 -7.24 -12.55 6.78
N GLY A 217 -7.02 -12.98 8.02
CA GLY A 217 -5.76 -12.70 8.74
C GLY A 217 -4.55 -13.37 8.08
N GLY A 218 -4.72 -14.58 7.57
CA GLY A 218 -3.69 -15.34 6.85
C GLY A 218 -3.27 -14.72 5.52
N GLY A 219 -4.06 -13.79 4.95
CA GLY A 219 -3.73 -13.05 3.73
C GLY A 219 -2.44 -12.25 3.83
N ASN A 220 -1.93 -11.98 5.04
CA ASN A 220 -0.61 -11.38 5.27
C ASN A 220 0.55 -12.16 4.59
N VAL A 221 0.35 -13.43 4.22
CA VAL A 221 1.35 -14.20 3.44
C VAL A 221 1.72 -13.53 2.11
N VAL A 222 0.90 -12.62 1.58
CA VAL A 222 1.23 -11.83 0.38
C VAL A 222 2.53 -11.05 0.54
N PHE A 223 2.84 -10.62 1.74
CA PHE A 223 4.09 -9.90 2.04
C PHE A 223 5.34 -10.82 2.02
N GLY A 224 5.16 -12.13 1.90
CA GLY A 224 6.22 -13.11 1.61
C GLY A 224 6.35 -13.48 0.13
N GLU A 225 5.45 -13.00 -0.73
CA GLU A 225 5.42 -13.36 -2.16
C GLU A 225 6.29 -12.38 -2.97
N TYR A 226 7.55 -12.73 -3.16
CA TYR A 226 8.52 -11.87 -3.86
C TYR A 226 8.09 -11.47 -5.27
N ASP A 227 7.36 -12.32 -5.98
CA ASP A 227 6.85 -11.99 -7.33
C ASP A 227 5.84 -10.83 -7.27
N VAL A 228 4.99 -10.78 -6.23
CA VAL A 228 4.04 -9.68 -6.01
C VAL A 228 4.78 -8.40 -5.63
N LEU A 229 5.73 -8.49 -4.68
CA LEU A 229 6.51 -7.33 -4.24
C LEU A 229 7.33 -6.73 -5.39
N ASN A 230 8.01 -7.58 -6.16
CA ASN A 230 8.80 -7.16 -7.32
C ASN A 230 7.91 -6.57 -8.41
N TRP A 231 6.70 -7.12 -8.63
CA TRP A 231 5.77 -6.54 -9.59
C TRP A 231 5.40 -5.10 -9.19
N VAL A 232 5.07 -4.84 -7.92
CA VAL A 232 4.79 -3.48 -7.44
C VAL A 232 5.97 -2.55 -7.71
N LEU A 233 7.19 -2.98 -7.38
CA LEU A 233 8.40 -2.17 -7.51
C LEU A 233 8.88 -2.01 -8.95
N SER A 234 8.37 -2.81 -9.89
CA SER A 234 8.73 -2.70 -11.31
C SER A 234 8.08 -1.49 -12.01
N HIS A 235 7.09 -0.85 -11.37
CA HIS A 235 6.39 0.29 -11.93
C HIS A 235 7.02 1.60 -11.51
N THR A 236 7.07 2.53 -12.45
CA THR A 236 7.54 3.90 -12.23
C THR A 236 6.57 4.88 -12.87
N LYS A 237 6.44 6.06 -12.29
CA LYS A 237 5.76 7.17 -12.97
C LYS A 237 6.72 7.82 -13.96
N GLU A 238 6.19 8.22 -15.11
CA GLU A 238 6.93 9.13 -15.97
C GLU A 238 7.10 10.48 -15.25
N GLU A 239 8.33 11.00 -15.24
CA GLU A 239 8.53 12.37 -14.76
C GLU A 239 7.80 13.31 -15.73
N ASN A 240 6.73 13.95 -15.26
CA ASN A 240 6.15 15.07 -16.00
C ASN A 240 7.21 16.17 -16.02
N GLU A 241 7.90 16.32 -17.13
CA GLU A 241 8.75 17.50 -17.39
C GLU A 241 7.87 18.75 -17.29
N SER A 242 7.96 19.43 -16.16
CA SER A 242 7.29 20.71 -15.89
C SER A 242 8.09 21.90 -16.39
#